data_6dddd967b7c300fda9769fece689d460
#
_entry.id   6dddd967b7c300fda9769fece689d460
#
_cell.length_a   1.000
_cell.length_b   1.000
_cell.length_c   1.000
_cell.angle_alpha   90.00
_cell.angle_beta   90.00
_cell.angle_gamma   90.00
#
_symmetry.space_group_name_H-M   'P 1'
#
loop_
_entity.id
_entity.type
_entity.pdbx_description
1 polymer ?
#
loop_
_entity_poly.entity_id
_entity_poly.type
_entity_poly.pdbx_seq_one_letter_code
_entity_poly.pdbx_strand_id
1 'polypeptide(L)'
;PYTSQEEIQTEIKSVEGQIQSLENSLSGAATVTAKSSGTYSAVCDGYETVLTTEFLEDVTPAKLAKLQPSGEDSNIGKLIYGDTWYYVVTLAEEQANVIRGRSSVTLRFAKGFDQNLQMRVVSVSAAEKGQAAVTLSCRKYLAQTTLLRHQAADIILRTYTGLRVPSN
;
A
#
# COMPACT_ATOMS: atom_id res chain seq x y z
N PRO A 1 20.09 -14.25 44.64
CA PRO A 1 21.29 -14.89 44.12
C PRO A 1 22.15 -13.79 43.54
N TYR A 2 23.34 -13.59 44.13
CA TYR A 2 24.30 -12.60 43.64
C TYR A 2 25.07 -13.27 42.50
N THR A 3 25.02 -12.69 41.31
CA THR A 3 25.84 -13.09 40.17
C THR A 3 27.30 -12.88 40.53
N SER A 4 28.16 -13.89 40.37
CA SER A 4 29.57 -13.77 40.73
C SER A 4 30.28 -12.81 39.77
N GLN A 5 31.38 -12.21 40.26
CA GLN A 5 32.14 -11.27 39.43
C GLN A 5 32.73 -11.94 38.18
N GLU A 6 32.99 -13.26 38.24
CA GLU A 6 33.43 -14.06 37.11
C GLU A 6 32.33 -14.28 36.05
N GLU A 7 31.09 -14.51 36.49
CA GLU A 7 29.94 -14.61 35.59
C GLU A 7 29.69 -13.31 34.82
N ILE A 8 29.76 -12.17 35.53
CA ILE A 8 29.62 -10.83 34.92
C ILE A 8 30.74 -10.57 33.88
N GLN A 9 31.98 -10.92 34.20
CA GLN A 9 33.09 -10.76 33.26
C GLN A 9 32.96 -11.67 32.03
N THR A 10 32.42 -12.87 32.20
CA THR A 10 32.18 -13.81 31.07
C THR A 10 31.05 -13.26 30.17
N GLU A 11 30.02 -12.69 30.74
CA GLU A 11 28.91 -12.08 30.00
C GLU A 11 29.35 -10.82 29.26
N ILE A 12 30.17 -9.97 29.87
CA ILE A 12 30.78 -8.80 29.20
C ILE A 12 31.59 -9.23 27.98
N LYS A 13 32.49 -10.23 28.09
CA LYS A 13 33.27 -10.74 26.95
C LYS A 13 32.39 -11.32 25.86
N SER A 14 31.30 -11.99 26.21
CA SER A 14 30.35 -12.52 25.23
C SER A 14 29.67 -11.41 24.46
N VAL A 15 29.21 -10.37 25.14
CA VAL A 15 28.55 -9.19 24.52
C VAL A 15 29.54 -8.40 23.66
N GLU A 16 30.78 -8.19 24.13
CA GLU A 16 31.84 -7.55 23.34
C GLU A 16 32.13 -8.32 22.04
N GLY A 17 32.19 -9.66 22.11
CA GLY A 17 32.36 -10.52 20.93
C GLY A 17 31.20 -10.42 19.95
N GLN A 18 29.95 -10.29 20.43
CA GLN A 18 28.79 -10.07 19.59
C GLN A 18 28.82 -8.68 18.92
N ILE A 19 29.19 -7.64 19.67
CA ILE A 19 29.35 -6.28 19.12
C ILE A 19 30.40 -6.31 18.00
N GLN A 20 31.56 -6.90 18.23
CA GLN A 20 32.62 -6.97 17.23
C GLN A 20 32.24 -7.78 15.99
N SER A 21 31.47 -8.85 16.15
CA SER A 21 30.90 -9.61 15.02
C SER A 21 29.91 -8.79 14.21
N LEU A 22 29.06 -8.01 14.87
CA LEU A 22 28.11 -7.09 14.22
C LEU A 22 28.84 -5.95 13.50
N GLU A 23 29.82 -5.32 14.13
CA GLU A 23 30.64 -4.27 13.51
C GLU A 23 31.39 -4.77 12.28
N ASN A 24 31.95 -5.98 12.33
CA ASN A 24 32.61 -6.59 11.17
C ASN A 24 31.63 -6.91 10.03
N SER A 25 30.41 -7.32 10.34
CA SER A 25 29.36 -7.55 9.33
C SER A 25 28.84 -6.25 8.70
N LEU A 26 28.91 -5.14 9.43
CA LEU A 26 28.54 -3.80 8.94
C LEU A 26 29.67 -3.09 8.19
N SER A 27 30.94 -3.49 8.36
CA SER A 27 32.09 -2.84 7.72
C SER A 27 32.09 -2.90 6.19
N GLY A 28 31.30 -3.81 5.61
CA GLY A 28 31.05 -3.90 4.16
C GLY A 28 29.68 -3.38 3.71
N ALA A 29 28.86 -2.86 4.62
CA ALA A 29 27.52 -2.43 4.26
C ALA A 29 27.54 -1.07 3.55
N ALA A 30 27.00 -1.01 2.34
CA ALA A 30 26.77 0.25 1.64
C ALA A 30 25.68 1.04 2.33
N THR A 31 26.00 2.26 2.77
CA THR A 31 25.00 3.18 3.34
C THR A 31 24.27 3.90 2.22
N VAL A 32 22.95 3.72 2.15
CA VAL A 32 22.08 4.47 1.24
C VAL A 32 21.40 5.56 2.02
N THR A 33 21.69 6.82 1.67
CA THR A 33 21.06 7.98 2.31
C THR A 33 19.90 8.48 1.45
N ALA A 34 18.71 8.62 2.06
CA ALA A 34 17.57 9.20 1.40
C ALA A 34 17.80 10.70 1.11
N LYS A 35 17.52 11.14 -0.12
CA LYS A 35 17.67 12.55 -0.53
C LYS A 35 16.62 13.46 0.08
N SER A 36 15.48 12.92 0.46
CA SER A 36 14.38 13.64 1.12
C SER A 36 13.58 12.71 2.01
N SER A 37 12.72 13.28 2.86
CA SER A 37 11.82 12.51 3.72
C SER A 37 10.76 11.75 2.91
N GLY A 38 10.39 10.56 3.36
CA GLY A 38 9.38 9.72 2.73
C GLY A 38 8.97 8.56 3.63
N THR A 39 8.01 7.75 3.18
CA THR A 39 7.61 6.52 3.85
C THR A 39 8.40 5.36 3.29
N TYR A 40 9.17 4.69 4.13
CA TYR A 40 9.90 3.49 3.74
C TYR A 40 8.99 2.26 3.74
N SER A 41 9.08 1.45 2.69
CA SER A 41 8.46 0.13 2.59
C SER A 41 9.51 -0.90 2.21
N ALA A 42 9.64 -1.96 3.01
CA ALA A 42 10.59 -3.05 2.76
C ALA A 42 10.14 -3.96 1.59
N VAL A 43 8.91 -3.82 1.10
CA VAL A 43 8.37 -4.66 0.03
C VAL A 43 8.42 -3.91 -1.28
N CYS A 44 9.13 -4.50 -2.25
CA CYS A 44 9.08 -4.19 -3.67
C CYS A 44 8.50 -5.41 -4.38
N ASP A 45 7.59 -5.19 -5.31
CA ASP A 45 6.86 -6.25 -6.00
C ASP A 45 6.93 -6.13 -7.53
N GLY A 46 7.88 -5.30 -8.02
CA GLY A 46 8.13 -5.07 -9.44
C GLY A 46 7.10 -4.19 -10.15
N TYR A 47 6.12 -3.64 -9.43
CA TYR A 47 5.15 -2.71 -10.03
C TYR A 47 5.55 -1.23 -9.86
N GLU A 48 6.65 -0.96 -9.18
CA GLU A 48 7.09 0.41 -8.85
C GLU A 48 7.37 1.26 -10.08
N THR A 49 7.90 0.64 -11.13
CA THR A 49 8.20 1.31 -12.41
C THR A 49 7.04 1.27 -13.40
N VAL A 50 6.02 0.45 -13.15
CA VAL A 50 4.86 0.27 -14.05
C VAL A 50 3.65 1.06 -13.58
N LEU A 51 3.39 1.07 -12.27
CA LEU A 51 2.28 1.82 -11.65
C LEU A 51 2.76 3.23 -11.25
N THR A 52 3.00 4.06 -12.25
CA THR A 52 3.40 5.46 -12.08
C THR A 52 2.19 6.40 -12.09
N THR A 53 2.38 7.67 -11.76
CA THR A 53 1.33 8.69 -11.86
C THR A 53 0.90 8.92 -13.30
N GLU A 54 1.82 8.81 -14.26
CA GLU A 54 1.54 8.89 -15.69
C GLU A 54 0.63 7.76 -16.18
N PHE A 55 0.80 6.55 -15.61
CA PHE A 55 -0.12 5.43 -15.90
C PHE A 55 -1.57 5.76 -15.53
N LEU A 56 -1.79 6.56 -14.47
CA LEU A 56 -3.12 6.93 -14.00
C LEU A 56 -3.84 7.93 -14.91
N GLU A 57 -3.11 8.68 -15.74
CA GLU A 57 -3.71 9.68 -16.64
C GLU A 57 -4.54 9.05 -17.74
N ASP A 58 -4.15 7.83 -18.16
CA ASP A 58 -4.77 7.13 -19.29
C ASP A 58 -5.05 5.66 -18.95
N VAL A 59 -5.56 5.40 -17.75
CA VAL A 59 -5.91 4.05 -17.30
C VAL A 59 -7.22 3.59 -17.91
N THR A 60 -7.21 2.37 -18.47
CA THR A 60 -8.40 1.70 -19.02
C THR A 60 -8.52 0.27 -18.49
N PRO A 61 -9.71 -0.36 -18.57
CA PRO A 61 -9.87 -1.77 -18.20
C PRO A 61 -8.90 -2.70 -18.92
N ALA A 62 -8.66 -2.47 -20.20
CA ALA A 62 -7.75 -3.28 -21.00
C ALA A 62 -6.28 -3.11 -20.57
N LYS A 63 -5.86 -1.90 -20.18
CA LYS A 63 -4.50 -1.63 -19.66
C LYS A 63 -4.30 -2.29 -18.30
N LEU A 64 -5.30 -2.19 -17.39
CA LEU A 64 -5.24 -2.84 -16.08
C LEU A 64 -5.14 -4.36 -16.18
N ALA A 65 -5.90 -4.97 -17.09
CA ALA A 65 -5.89 -6.43 -17.29
C ALA A 65 -4.56 -6.96 -17.85
N LYS A 66 -3.77 -6.13 -18.51
CA LYS A 66 -2.46 -6.48 -19.08
C LYS A 66 -1.29 -6.13 -18.17
N LEU A 67 -1.56 -5.55 -17.00
CA LEU A 67 -0.53 -5.11 -16.10
C LEU A 67 0.29 -6.30 -15.59
N GLN A 68 1.61 -6.22 -15.73
CA GLN A 68 2.55 -7.21 -15.25
C GLN A 68 3.68 -6.50 -14.51
N PRO A 69 4.28 -7.11 -13.49
CA PRO A 69 5.46 -6.56 -12.83
C PRO A 69 6.64 -6.50 -13.80
N SER A 70 7.54 -5.53 -13.61
CA SER A 70 8.73 -5.36 -14.46
C SER A 70 9.80 -6.43 -14.28
N GLY A 71 9.70 -7.24 -13.24
CA GLY A 71 10.70 -8.24 -12.88
C GLY A 71 11.96 -7.67 -12.21
N GLU A 72 12.02 -6.38 -11.98
CA GLU A 72 13.10 -5.73 -11.22
C GLU A 72 12.73 -5.69 -9.74
N ASP A 73 13.22 -6.67 -8.99
CA ASP A 73 13.07 -6.71 -7.54
C ASP A 73 14.19 -5.93 -6.87
N SER A 74 13.84 -5.02 -5.96
CA SER A 74 14.80 -4.38 -5.07
C SER A 74 14.87 -5.13 -3.74
N ASN A 75 16.04 -5.62 -3.38
CA ASN A 75 16.29 -6.27 -2.09
C ASN A 75 16.34 -5.29 -0.91
N ILE A 76 16.35 -4.00 -1.18
CA ILE A 76 16.50 -2.94 -0.17
C ILE A 76 15.14 -2.37 0.25
N GLY A 77 14.11 -2.50 -0.59
CA GLY A 77 12.82 -1.85 -0.41
C GLY A 77 12.70 -0.57 -1.24
N LYS A 78 11.68 0.23 -0.94
CA LYS A 78 11.35 1.48 -1.65
C LYS A 78 11.08 2.63 -0.70
N LEU A 79 11.35 3.84 -1.16
CA LEU A 79 10.99 5.08 -0.48
C LEU A 79 9.87 5.77 -1.25
N ILE A 80 8.73 5.95 -0.58
CA ILE A 80 7.54 6.57 -1.15
C ILE A 80 7.55 8.04 -0.77
N TYR A 81 7.60 8.92 -1.75
CA TYR A 81 7.53 10.35 -1.56
C TYR A 81 6.10 10.85 -1.63
N GLY A 82 5.76 11.79 -0.76
CA GLY A 82 4.40 12.33 -0.65
C GLY A 82 3.50 11.47 0.23
N ASP A 83 2.23 11.84 0.25
CA ASP A 83 1.21 11.25 1.13
C ASP A 83 0.01 10.66 0.36
N THR A 84 -0.03 10.88 -0.95
CA THR A 84 -1.16 10.49 -1.79
C THR A 84 -0.92 9.12 -2.41
N TRP A 85 -1.87 8.24 -2.21
CA TRP A 85 -1.89 6.93 -2.84
C TRP A 85 -3.20 6.71 -3.58
N TYR A 86 -3.22 5.74 -4.49
CA TYR A 86 -4.31 5.51 -5.41
C TYR A 86 -4.81 4.07 -5.33
N TYR A 87 -6.10 3.91 -5.51
CA TYR A 87 -6.75 2.63 -5.73
C TYR A 87 -7.48 2.67 -7.06
N VAL A 88 -7.16 1.72 -7.93
CA VAL A 88 -7.76 1.61 -9.26
C VAL A 88 -8.51 0.31 -9.36
N VAL A 89 -9.75 0.38 -9.85
CA VAL A 89 -10.64 -0.78 -9.97
C VAL A 89 -11.41 -0.73 -11.26
N THR A 90 -11.64 -1.90 -11.86
CA THR A 90 -12.56 -2.05 -12.99
C THR A 90 -13.96 -2.39 -12.47
N LEU A 91 -14.95 -1.63 -12.90
CA LEU A 91 -16.36 -1.81 -12.55
C LEU A 91 -17.21 -1.96 -13.81
N ALA A 92 -18.40 -2.54 -13.67
CA ALA A 92 -19.41 -2.47 -14.70
C ALA A 92 -19.76 -1.00 -15.00
N GLU A 93 -20.04 -0.70 -16.26
CA GLU A 93 -20.29 0.67 -16.72
C GLU A 93 -21.39 1.38 -15.91
N GLU A 94 -22.46 0.67 -15.58
CA GLU A 94 -23.56 1.21 -14.79
C GLU A 94 -23.09 1.67 -13.40
N GLN A 95 -22.25 0.86 -12.73
CA GLN A 95 -21.70 1.20 -11.42
C GLN A 95 -20.70 2.37 -11.52
N ALA A 96 -19.86 2.36 -12.54
CA ALA A 96 -18.90 3.43 -12.79
C ALA A 96 -19.61 4.77 -13.08
N ASN A 97 -20.74 4.76 -13.79
CA ASN A 97 -21.54 5.94 -14.06
C ASN A 97 -22.15 6.55 -12.80
N VAL A 98 -22.53 5.72 -11.81
CA VAL A 98 -22.97 6.21 -10.50
C VAL A 98 -21.85 6.95 -9.76
N ILE A 99 -20.61 6.53 -9.96
CA ILE A 99 -19.43 7.14 -9.31
C ILE A 99 -18.97 8.39 -10.05
N ARG A 100 -19.11 8.44 -11.37
CA ARG A 100 -18.65 9.55 -12.23
C ARG A 100 -19.12 10.94 -11.77
N GLY A 101 -20.32 11.03 -11.22
CA GLY A 101 -20.87 12.28 -10.71
C GLY A 101 -20.53 12.60 -9.26
N ARG A 102 -19.67 11.81 -8.60
CA ARG A 102 -19.33 11.97 -7.19
C ARG A 102 -17.93 12.55 -7.01
N SER A 103 -17.76 13.38 -5.99
CA SER A 103 -16.44 13.87 -5.58
C SER A 103 -15.69 12.86 -4.72
N SER A 104 -16.40 12.00 -3.99
CA SER A 104 -15.82 10.98 -3.13
C SER A 104 -16.74 9.78 -2.96
N VAL A 105 -16.15 8.65 -2.58
CA VAL A 105 -16.83 7.41 -2.20
C VAL A 105 -16.18 6.84 -0.95
N THR A 106 -16.94 6.02 -0.22
CA THR A 106 -16.41 5.27 0.91
C THR A 106 -15.99 3.89 0.43
N LEU A 107 -14.74 3.53 0.70
CA LEU A 107 -14.14 2.23 0.37
C LEU A 107 -13.92 1.44 1.65
N ARG A 108 -14.15 0.14 1.61
CA ARG A 108 -13.83 -0.80 2.67
C ARG A 108 -13.10 -2.00 2.08
N PHE A 109 -11.85 -2.21 2.47
CA PHE A 109 -11.08 -3.38 2.03
C PHE A 109 -11.62 -4.66 2.68
N ALA A 110 -11.56 -5.75 1.93
CA ALA A 110 -11.98 -7.06 2.43
C ALA A 110 -11.00 -7.62 3.46
N LYS A 111 -9.71 -7.26 3.38
CA LYS A 111 -8.64 -7.74 4.27
C LYS A 111 -7.56 -6.66 4.41
N GLY A 112 -6.77 -6.78 5.49
CA GLY A 112 -5.56 -5.98 5.70
C GLY A 112 -5.78 -4.57 6.20
N PHE A 113 -7.00 -4.06 6.14
CA PHE A 113 -7.37 -2.76 6.69
C PHE A 113 -8.88 -2.74 6.95
N ASP A 114 -9.28 -2.61 8.20
CA ASP A 114 -10.66 -2.81 8.67
C ASP A 114 -11.50 -1.52 8.82
N GLN A 115 -10.89 -0.37 8.50
CA GLN A 115 -11.59 0.91 8.58
C GLN A 115 -12.20 1.31 7.23
N ASN A 116 -13.30 2.07 7.30
CA ASN A 116 -13.87 2.70 6.12
C ASN A 116 -13.01 3.89 5.69
N LEU A 117 -12.62 3.92 4.41
CA LEU A 117 -11.81 4.96 3.82
C LEU A 117 -12.65 5.88 2.95
N GLN A 118 -12.66 7.16 3.24
CA GLN A 118 -13.21 8.14 2.31
C GLN A 118 -12.16 8.46 1.25
N MET A 119 -12.42 8.06 0.02
CA MET A 119 -11.53 8.27 -1.11
C MET A 119 -12.12 9.27 -2.09
N ARG A 120 -11.27 10.14 -2.61
CA ARG A 120 -11.63 11.09 -3.66
C ARG A 120 -11.71 10.38 -5.01
N VAL A 121 -12.73 10.66 -5.79
CA VAL A 121 -12.81 10.21 -7.18
C VAL A 121 -11.90 11.10 -8.03
N VAL A 122 -10.89 10.50 -8.65
CA VAL A 122 -9.92 11.20 -9.52
C VAL A 122 -10.42 11.17 -10.95
N SER A 123 -10.69 9.97 -11.46
CA SER A 123 -11.16 9.78 -12.83
C SER A 123 -12.03 8.54 -12.98
N VAL A 124 -12.83 8.53 -14.01
CA VAL A 124 -13.58 7.37 -14.49
C VAL A 124 -13.37 7.29 -16.00
N SER A 125 -12.74 6.25 -16.49
CA SER A 125 -12.43 6.07 -17.92
C SER A 125 -13.69 6.00 -18.79
N ALA A 126 -13.49 6.07 -20.10
CA ALA A 126 -14.52 5.62 -21.03
C ALA A 126 -14.79 4.12 -20.81
N ALA A 127 -16.00 3.68 -21.17
CA ALA A 127 -16.35 2.28 -21.07
C ALA A 127 -15.72 1.48 -22.22
N GLU A 128 -15.13 0.34 -21.89
CA GLU A 128 -14.61 -0.66 -22.81
C GLU A 128 -15.30 -1.99 -22.54
N LYS A 129 -16.01 -2.52 -23.49
CA LYS A 129 -16.74 -3.81 -23.37
C LYS A 129 -17.67 -3.86 -22.13
N GLY A 130 -18.36 -2.75 -21.83
CA GLY A 130 -19.29 -2.64 -20.70
C GLY A 130 -18.61 -2.48 -19.33
N GLN A 131 -17.31 -2.17 -19.30
CA GLN A 131 -16.53 -1.92 -18.08
C GLN A 131 -15.81 -0.59 -18.16
N ALA A 132 -15.59 0.06 -17.02
CA ALA A 132 -14.80 1.28 -16.91
C ALA A 132 -13.82 1.17 -15.74
N ALA A 133 -12.65 1.78 -15.90
CA ALA A 133 -11.67 1.91 -14.82
C ALA A 133 -12.01 3.15 -13.97
N VAL A 134 -12.04 2.98 -12.66
CA VAL A 134 -12.27 4.04 -11.68
C VAL A 134 -11.00 4.23 -10.87
N THR A 135 -10.47 5.45 -10.87
CA THR A 135 -9.30 5.84 -10.08
C THR A 135 -9.73 6.64 -8.87
N LEU A 136 -9.35 6.16 -7.70
CA LEU A 136 -9.62 6.77 -6.41
C LEU A 136 -8.31 7.18 -5.74
N SER A 137 -8.30 8.26 -4.96
CA SER A 137 -7.10 8.69 -4.21
C SER A 137 -7.42 8.93 -2.73
N CYS A 138 -6.41 8.70 -1.89
CA CYS A 138 -6.46 8.97 -0.45
C CYS A 138 -5.12 9.53 0.01
N ARG A 139 -5.15 10.41 1.04
CA ARG A 139 -3.95 10.97 1.68
C ARG A 139 -3.74 10.47 3.11
N LYS A 140 -4.58 9.55 3.54
CA LYS A 140 -4.51 8.97 4.89
C LYS A 140 -4.03 7.53 4.83
N TYR A 141 -3.43 7.06 5.90
CA TYR A 141 -3.07 5.66 6.12
C TYR A 141 -2.07 5.09 5.09
N LEU A 142 -1.23 5.92 4.47
CA LEU A 142 -0.23 5.46 3.50
C LEU A 142 0.64 4.35 4.09
N ALA A 143 1.17 4.54 5.31
CA ALA A 143 2.03 3.55 5.96
C ALA A 143 1.35 2.19 6.17
N GLN A 144 0.04 2.18 6.45
CA GLN A 144 -0.74 0.95 6.66
C GLN A 144 -1.14 0.28 5.34
N THR A 145 -1.18 1.03 4.24
CA THR A 145 -1.62 0.54 2.93
C THR A 145 -0.48 0.19 1.97
N THR A 146 0.78 0.51 2.31
CA THR A 146 1.95 0.25 1.45
C THR A 146 2.13 -1.20 1.04
N LEU A 147 1.65 -2.14 1.87
CA LEU A 147 1.74 -3.59 1.63
C LEU A 147 0.52 -4.16 0.89
N LEU A 148 -0.51 -3.32 0.66
CA LEU A 148 -1.76 -3.75 0.02
C LEU A 148 -1.65 -3.48 -1.49
N ARG A 149 -1.36 -4.52 -2.30
CA ARG A 149 -1.28 -4.37 -3.75
C ARG A 149 -2.58 -4.75 -4.45
N HIS A 150 -2.97 -5.99 -4.39
CA HIS A 150 -4.20 -6.49 -4.98
C HIS A 150 -5.23 -6.74 -3.89
N GLN A 151 -6.20 -5.85 -3.76
CA GLN A 151 -7.21 -5.92 -2.72
C GLN A 151 -8.61 -5.89 -3.30
N ALA A 152 -9.45 -6.83 -2.86
CA ALA A 152 -10.88 -6.69 -3.04
C ALA A 152 -11.42 -5.65 -2.06
N ALA A 153 -12.35 -4.82 -2.52
CA ALA A 153 -12.95 -3.80 -1.69
C ALA A 153 -14.43 -3.59 -2.04
N ASP A 154 -15.21 -3.24 -1.03
CA ASP A 154 -16.58 -2.77 -1.20
C ASP A 154 -16.57 -1.25 -1.40
N ILE A 155 -17.25 -0.77 -2.43
CA ILE A 155 -17.52 0.66 -2.61
C ILE A 155 -18.92 0.94 -2.06
N ILE A 156 -18.97 1.67 -0.96
CA ILE A 156 -20.22 2.00 -0.27
C ILE A 156 -20.82 3.25 -0.93
N LEU A 157 -21.83 3.07 -1.74
CA LEU A 157 -22.49 4.14 -2.48
C LEU A 157 -23.61 4.81 -1.67
N ARG A 158 -24.26 4.08 -0.77
CA ARG A 158 -25.33 4.57 0.09
C ARG A 158 -25.28 3.88 1.45
N THR A 159 -25.53 4.63 2.50
CA THR A 159 -25.73 4.11 3.86
C THR A 159 -27.17 4.39 4.27
N TYR A 160 -27.86 3.36 4.71
CA TYR A 160 -29.20 3.50 5.26
C TYR A 160 -29.13 3.28 6.77
N THR A 161 -29.72 4.22 7.53
CA THR A 161 -29.87 4.08 8.97
C THR A 161 -31.35 3.87 9.27
N GLY A 162 -31.69 2.80 9.99
CA GLY A 162 -33.08 2.49 10.33
C GLY A 162 -33.19 1.33 11.31
N LEU A 163 -34.37 1.12 11.84
CA LEU A 163 -34.68 -0.03 12.67
C LEU A 163 -34.83 -1.28 11.78
N ARG A 164 -34.11 -2.35 12.11
CA ARG A 164 -34.31 -3.64 11.45
C ARG A 164 -35.55 -4.30 12.02
N VAL A 165 -36.60 -4.42 11.24
CA VAL A 165 -37.79 -5.20 11.60
C VAL A 165 -37.60 -6.61 11.07
N PRO A 166 -37.62 -7.66 11.94
CA PRO A 166 -37.58 -9.03 11.47
C PRO A 166 -38.85 -9.32 10.63
N SER A 167 -38.65 -9.95 9.49
CA SER A 167 -39.77 -10.54 8.75
C SER A 167 -40.12 -11.89 9.41
N ASN A 168 -41.41 -12.03 9.79
CA ASN A 168 -41.95 -13.33 10.24
C ASN A 168 -42.02 -14.31 9.07
#